data_17e1e219ac60511d8b4c884d1c56cd65
#
_entry.id   17e1e219ac60511d8b4c884d1c56cd65
#
_cell.length_a   1.000
_cell.length_b   1.000
_cell.length_c   1.000
_cell.angle_alpha   90.00
_cell.angle_beta   90.00
_cell.angle_gamma   90.00
#
_symmetry.space_group_name_H-M   'P 1'
#
loop_
_entity.id
_entity.type
_entity.pdbx_description
1 polymer ?
#
loop_
_entity_poly.entity_id
_entity_poly.type
_entity_poly.pdbx_seq_one_letter_code
_entity_poly.pdbx_strand_id
1 'polypeptide(L)'
;MIKEDTVTRLLDNENESGELTRKAVTLLAEAAAVQGTLHLPGVRDAYRWRLEQVVLLAGQALEGAEESREAVLLHWVLVQACAARAEDARYGAGQLSRGAQRAPTLEDCDDGWQRVEQIASTAEEAAVAAAGFAQRLNTDKARAMALRAEVAAKSARKTVQERNRAYTFHADPGFSFGEGWYLAAAALFAGLSIQIRPGAAHELQARRFLLDAGLEGALRPYRPRPASPKHLTHIIAEAFRADAQQAQVTLRTAFLGDEPASDPLRAWIDDKVGGTPEQKVLLWVRTGDHHVQRNTCFDELRQLSELVVNTGLSPIFFGDNVPRELVPPGAVNLTLCWKEPLFQGPEMRRAQLHLFEELRCRHGLVGQIGVTTAGMDGPALMGLPTLYLTREHNVRLGKWVGAVPGYQEVVREPGYLEIIRTTLHQWQQ
;
A
#
# COMPACT_ATOMS: atom_id res chain seq x y z
N MET A 1 -30.36 10.97 25.55
CA MET A 1 -30.65 12.41 25.66
C MET A 1 -31.13 12.70 27.07
N ILE A 2 -30.45 13.58 27.79
CA ILE A 2 -30.94 14.11 29.07
C ILE A 2 -32.13 15.00 28.70
N LYS A 3 -33.27 14.87 29.41
CA LYS A 3 -34.41 15.73 29.13
C LYS A 3 -34.04 17.19 29.37
N GLU A 4 -34.42 18.09 28.47
CA GLU A 4 -34.12 19.51 28.47
C GLU A 4 -34.48 20.18 29.82
N ASP A 5 -35.58 19.76 30.44
CA ASP A 5 -36.03 20.18 31.79
C ASP A 5 -35.03 19.84 32.92
N THR A 6 -34.23 18.77 32.77
CA THR A 6 -33.26 18.37 33.78
C THR A 6 -31.99 19.24 33.69
N VAL A 7 -31.61 19.61 32.47
CA VAL A 7 -30.50 20.52 32.24
C VAL A 7 -30.81 21.93 32.75
N THR A 8 -31.99 22.45 32.43
CA THR A 8 -32.41 23.79 32.83
C THR A 8 -32.48 23.95 34.35
N ARG A 9 -32.99 22.96 35.11
CA ARG A 9 -33.03 23.00 36.57
C ARG A 9 -31.68 22.90 37.26
N LEU A 10 -30.70 22.28 36.63
CA LEU A 10 -29.32 22.16 37.18
C LEU A 10 -28.48 23.38 36.85
N LEU A 11 -28.89 24.18 35.85
CA LEU A 11 -28.19 25.42 35.43
C LEU A 11 -28.52 26.63 36.33
N ASP A 12 -29.47 26.51 37.25
CA ASP A 12 -29.89 27.60 38.13
C ASP A 12 -29.07 27.66 39.45
N ASN A 13 -28.04 26.84 39.60
CA ASN A 13 -27.18 26.84 40.79
C ASN A 13 -26.06 27.89 40.68
N GLU A 14 -26.04 28.90 41.53
CA GLU A 14 -25.12 30.05 41.48
C GLU A 14 -23.73 29.77 42.10
N ASN A 15 -23.42 28.54 42.52
CA ASN A 15 -22.12 28.18 43.05
C ASN A 15 -21.10 27.89 41.96
N GLU A 16 -19.81 27.88 42.31
CA GLU A 16 -18.69 27.67 41.38
C GLU A 16 -18.81 26.31 40.64
N SER A 17 -19.27 25.26 41.31
CA SER A 17 -19.53 23.93 40.73
C SER A 17 -20.63 23.99 39.66
N GLY A 18 -21.72 24.75 39.88
CA GLY A 18 -22.78 24.97 38.93
C GLY A 18 -22.35 25.73 37.67
N GLU A 19 -21.42 26.67 37.80
CA GLU A 19 -20.84 27.35 36.64
C GLU A 19 -19.97 26.42 35.79
N LEU A 20 -19.11 25.65 36.43
CA LEU A 20 -18.29 24.64 35.74
C LEU A 20 -19.12 23.58 35.04
N THR A 21 -20.19 23.10 35.70
CA THR A 21 -21.15 22.15 35.13
C THR A 21 -21.82 22.73 33.88
N ARG A 22 -22.28 23.98 33.92
CA ARG A 22 -22.88 24.67 32.76
C ARG A 22 -21.89 24.76 31.60
N LYS A 23 -20.65 25.19 31.84
CA LYS A 23 -19.61 25.28 30.82
C LYS A 23 -19.31 23.90 30.20
N ALA A 24 -19.20 22.84 31.00
CA ALA A 24 -18.95 21.49 30.53
C ALA A 24 -20.09 20.96 29.63
N VAL A 25 -21.36 21.16 30.04
CA VAL A 25 -22.54 20.75 29.28
C VAL A 25 -22.63 21.51 27.96
N THR A 26 -22.40 22.83 27.97
CA THR A 26 -22.40 23.67 26.77
C THR A 26 -21.32 23.22 25.77
N LEU A 27 -20.09 23.00 26.21
CA LEU A 27 -19.01 22.52 25.36
C LEU A 27 -19.27 21.12 24.81
N LEU A 28 -19.89 20.23 25.57
CA LEU A 28 -20.28 18.91 25.08
C LEU A 28 -21.35 19.01 23.97
N ALA A 29 -22.33 19.89 24.12
CA ALA A 29 -23.35 20.15 23.11
C ALA A 29 -22.73 20.74 21.83
N GLU A 30 -21.82 21.69 21.97
CA GLU A 30 -21.07 22.25 20.84
C GLU A 30 -20.19 21.21 20.13
N ALA A 31 -19.54 20.31 20.88
CA ALA A 31 -18.79 19.22 20.31
C ALA A 31 -19.71 18.27 19.52
N ALA A 32 -20.88 17.92 20.09
CA ALA A 32 -21.85 17.07 19.41
C ALA A 32 -22.39 17.72 18.12
N ALA A 33 -22.59 19.01 18.10
CA ALA A 33 -23.09 19.75 16.93
C ALA A 33 -22.16 19.70 15.73
N VAL A 34 -20.83 19.63 15.95
CA VAL A 34 -19.82 19.59 14.86
C VAL A 34 -19.44 18.16 14.46
N GLN A 35 -19.97 17.14 15.10
CA GLN A 35 -19.58 15.74 14.85
C GLN A 35 -19.74 15.33 13.38
N GLY A 36 -20.77 15.81 12.69
CA GLY A 36 -21.02 15.54 11.27
C GLY A 36 -20.05 16.24 10.31
N THR A 37 -19.27 17.20 10.77
CA THR A 37 -18.39 18.05 9.95
C THR A 37 -16.90 17.84 10.27
N LEU A 38 -16.53 16.79 10.98
CA LEU A 38 -15.14 16.51 11.40
C LEU A 38 -14.17 16.27 10.23
N HIS A 39 -14.68 16.15 9.01
CA HIS A 39 -13.87 16.05 7.79
C HIS A 39 -13.36 17.41 7.29
N LEU A 40 -13.89 18.52 7.81
CA LEU A 40 -13.47 19.86 7.42
C LEU A 40 -12.17 20.27 8.14
N PRO A 41 -11.27 21.00 7.45
CA PRO A 41 -10.02 21.48 8.05
C PRO A 41 -10.24 22.30 9.31
N GLY A 42 -9.47 22.06 10.36
CA GLY A 42 -9.51 22.78 11.65
C GLY A 42 -10.69 22.42 12.57
N VAL A 43 -11.78 21.88 12.04
CA VAL A 43 -12.96 21.51 12.87
C VAL A 43 -12.60 20.40 13.86
N ARG A 44 -11.75 19.47 13.45
CA ARG A 44 -11.36 18.34 14.28
C ARG A 44 -10.52 18.74 15.48
N ASP A 45 -9.60 19.68 15.31
CA ASP A 45 -8.77 20.15 16.42
C ASP A 45 -9.63 20.94 17.43
N ALA A 46 -10.56 21.75 16.96
CA ALA A 46 -11.53 22.44 17.79
C ALA A 46 -12.46 21.46 18.53
N TYR A 47 -12.85 20.34 17.90
CA TYR A 47 -13.62 19.27 18.51
C TYR A 47 -12.83 18.59 19.65
N ARG A 48 -11.58 18.22 19.42
CA ARG A 48 -10.70 17.61 20.44
C ARG A 48 -10.52 18.53 21.63
N TRP A 49 -10.21 19.79 21.35
CA TRP A 49 -10.05 20.80 22.40
C TRP A 49 -11.32 20.90 23.27
N ARG A 50 -12.51 20.94 22.64
CA ARG A 50 -13.77 20.95 23.41
C ARG A 50 -13.92 19.74 24.30
N LEU A 51 -13.65 18.54 23.79
CA LEU A 51 -13.75 17.32 24.61
C LEU A 51 -12.77 17.31 25.78
N GLU A 52 -11.57 17.84 25.59
CA GLU A 52 -10.58 17.96 26.66
C GLU A 52 -11.06 18.96 27.73
N GLN A 53 -11.60 20.08 27.31
CA GLN A 53 -12.19 21.06 28.26
C GLN A 53 -13.41 20.50 28.99
N VAL A 54 -14.25 19.72 28.32
CA VAL A 54 -15.39 19.04 28.99
C VAL A 54 -14.90 18.12 30.10
N VAL A 55 -13.88 17.30 29.82
CA VAL A 55 -13.35 16.36 30.83
C VAL A 55 -12.74 17.12 32.00
N LEU A 56 -11.98 18.18 31.71
CA LEU A 56 -11.37 19.02 32.75
C LEU A 56 -12.43 19.69 33.64
N LEU A 57 -13.37 20.42 33.05
CA LEU A 57 -14.36 21.21 33.78
C LEU A 57 -15.36 20.32 34.54
N ALA A 58 -15.81 19.23 33.90
CA ALA A 58 -16.70 18.30 34.57
C ALA A 58 -16.00 17.51 35.70
N GLY A 59 -14.70 17.23 35.55
CA GLY A 59 -13.88 16.64 36.61
C GLY A 59 -13.76 17.57 37.81
N GLN A 60 -13.42 18.85 37.60
CA GLN A 60 -13.33 19.87 38.64
C GLN A 60 -14.69 20.10 39.33
N ALA A 61 -15.77 20.17 38.55
CA ALA A 61 -17.12 20.30 39.13
C ALA A 61 -17.49 19.08 39.98
N LEU A 62 -17.09 17.89 39.60
CA LEU A 62 -17.37 16.65 40.34
C LEU A 62 -16.66 16.60 41.69
N GLU A 63 -15.44 17.15 41.80
CA GLU A 63 -14.72 17.25 43.09
C GLU A 63 -15.46 18.09 44.11
N GLY A 64 -16.23 19.10 43.66
CA GLY A 64 -17.06 19.95 44.51
C GLY A 64 -18.50 19.49 44.69
N ALA A 65 -18.95 18.51 43.92
CA ALA A 65 -20.32 18.00 43.96
C ALA A 65 -20.40 16.77 44.91
N GLU A 66 -20.96 16.95 46.10
CA GLU A 66 -21.31 15.83 46.94
C GLU A 66 -22.37 14.94 46.26
N GLU A 67 -22.84 13.82 46.89
CA GLU A 67 -23.78 12.84 46.32
C GLU A 67 -25.12 13.46 45.92
N SER A 68 -25.14 14.31 44.91
CA SER A 68 -26.24 15.09 44.42
C SER A 68 -26.67 14.67 43.01
N ARG A 69 -27.84 15.15 42.57
CA ARG A 69 -28.30 15.00 41.18
C ARG A 69 -27.30 15.57 40.17
N GLU A 70 -26.49 16.54 40.57
CA GLU A 70 -25.42 17.15 39.79
C GLU A 70 -24.29 16.16 39.56
N ALA A 71 -23.87 15.41 40.57
CA ALA A 71 -22.84 14.35 40.42
C ALA A 71 -23.29 13.28 39.38
N VAL A 72 -24.55 12.90 39.34
CA VAL A 72 -25.09 11.99 38.35
C VAL A 72 -24.98 12.58 36.92
N LEU A 73 -25.33 13.86 36.75
CA LEU A 73 -25.18 14.56 35.46
C LEU A 73 -23.71 14.62 35.04
N LEU A 74 -22.83 15.00 35.94
CA LEU A 74 -21.39 15.12 35.66
C LEU A 74 -20.77 13.78 35.26
N HIS A 75 -21.10 12.70 35.96
CA HIS A 75 -20.69 11.37 35.54
C HIS A 75 -21.17 11.02 34.14
N TRP A 76 -22.43 11.39 33.81
CA TRP A 76 -22.98 11.16 32.49
C TRP A 76 -22.25 11.98 31.39
N VAL A 77 -21.95 13.25 31.67
CA VAL A 77 -21.15 14.13 30.78
C VAL A 77 -19.76 13.53 30.55
N LEU A 78 -19.11 13.05 31.61
CA LEU A 78 -17.80 12.46 31.54
C LEU A 78 -17.79 11.15 30.74
N VAL A 79 -18.78 10.27 30.91
CA VAL A 79 -18.91 9.05 30.09
C VAL A 79 -19.03 9.42 28.61
N GLN A 80 -19.85 10.42 28.26
CA GLN A 80 -20.01 10.82 26.87
C GLN A 80 -18.74 11.42 26.28
N ALA A 81 -18.10 12.35 27.00
CA ALA A 81 -16.85 12.98 26.57
C ALA A 81 -15.71 11.98 26.39
N CYS A 82 -15.54 11.06 27.35
CA CYS A 82 -14.52 10.01 27.26
C CYS A 82 -14.77 9.04 26.12
N ALA A 83 -16.03 8.64 25.89
CA ALA A 83 -16.37 7.78 24.74
C ALA A 83 -16.07 8.48 23.42
N ALA A 84 -16.43 9.76 23.29
CA ALA A 84 -16.14 10.55 22.09
C ALA A 84 -14.63 10.74 21.87
N ARG A 85 -13.85 10.95 22.93
CA ARG A 85 -12.36 11.02 22.86
C ARG A 85 -11.77 9.70 22.37
N ALA A 86 -12.23 8.57 22.87
CA ALA A 86 -11.74 7.27 22.44
C ALA A 86 -12.04 7.01 20.96
N GLU A 87 -13.23 7.38 20.49
CA GLU A 87 -13.63 7.25 19.07
C GLU A 87 -12.81 8.18 18.16
N ASP A 88 -12.58 9.44 18.56
CA ASP A 88 -11.74 10.37 17.79
C ASP A 88 -10.28 9.89 17.75
N ALA A 89 -9.76 9.42 18.88
CA ALA A 89 -8.41 8.87 18.95
C ALA A 89 -8.26 7.64 18.03
N ARG A 90 -9.23 6.72 18.00
CA ARG A 90 -9.26 5.59 17.06
C ARG A 90 -9.14 6.07 15.61
N TYR A 91 -9.95 7.05 15.22
CA TYR A 91 -9.90 7.58 13.86
C TYR A 91 -8.56 8.27 13.57
N GLY A 92 -8.06 9.07 14.51
CA GLY A 92 -6.75 9.73 14.42
C GLY A 92 -5.61 8.74 14.25
N ALA A 93 -5.58 7.67 15.04
CA ALA A 93 -4.61 6.58 14.91
C ALA A 93 -4.62 5.97 13.51
N GLY A 94 -5.80 5.71 12.95
CA GLY A 94 -5.95 5.20 11.58
C GLY A 94 -5.47 6.16 10.51
N GLN A 95 -5.66 7.47 10.66
CA GLN A 95 -5.15 8.47 9.72
C GLN A 95 -3.63 8.62 9.78
N LEU A 96 -3.08 8.77 10.99
CA LEU A 96 -1.64 8.90 11.21
C LEU A 96 -0.87 7.65 10.81
N SER A 97 -1.43 6.46 11.02
CA SER A 97 -0.79 5.23 10.57
C SER A 97 -0.62 5.17 9.06
N ARG A 98 -1.62 5.62 8.30
CA ARG A 98 -1.50 5.74 6.84
C ARG A 98 -0.47 6.78 6.42
N GLY A 99 -0.40 7.91 7.10
CA GLY A 99 0.62 8.92 6.89
C GLY A 99 2.03 8.39 7.19
N ALA A 100 2.21 7.74 8.34
CA ALA A 100 3.47 7.14 8.74
C ALA A 100 3.96 6.06 7.78
N GLN A 101 3.05 5.25 7.22
CA GLN A 101 3.39 4.23 6.22
C GLN A 101 3.88 4.84 4.89
N ARG A 102 3.45 6.05 4.56
CA ARG A 102 3.79 6.79 3.33
C ARG A 102 4.86 7.85 3.55
N ALA A 103 5.44 7.91 4.74
CA ALA A 103 6.47 8.90 5.06
C ALA A 103 7.71 8.69 4.18
N PRO A 104 8.31 9.77 3.66
CA PRO A 104 9.43 9.69 2.72
C PRO A 104 10.71 9.19 3.38
N THR A 105 10.86 9.37 4.69
CA THR A 105 12.04 8.94 5.45
C THR A 105 11.69 8.02 6.61
N LEU A 106 12.68 7.28 7.13
CA LEU A 106 12.50 6.46 8.32
C LEU A 106 12.19 7.29 9.56
N GLU A 107 12.82 8.47 9.68
CA GLU A 107 12.63 9.39 10.80
C GLU A 107 11.19 9.90 10.84
N ASP A 108 10.70 10.45 9.74
CA ASP A 108 9.30 10.90 9.62
C ASP A 108 8.30 9.77 9.90
N CYS A 109 8.64 8.56 9.45
CA CYS A 109 7.82 7.39 9.69
C CYS A 109 7.80 7.02 11.18
N ASP A 110 8.94 7.02 11.87
CA ASP A 110 9.02 6.68 13.28
C ASP A 110 8.34 7.75 14.14
N ASP A 111 8.49 9.03 13.83
CA ASP A 111 7.75 10.12 14.45
C ASP A 111 6.24 9.98 14.26
N GLY A 112 5.81 9.65 13.04
CA GLY A 112 4.42 9.37 12.75
C GLY A 112 3.87 8.22 13.60
N TRP A 113 4.63 7.14 13.77
CA TRP A 113 4.24 6.01 14.59
C TRP A 113 4.26 6.29 16.09
N GLN A 114 5.18 7.11 16.59
CA GLN A 114 5.16 7.56 17.99
C GLN A 114 3.86 8.33 18.28
N ARG A 115 3.41 9.19 17.38
CA ARG A 115 2.12 9.88 17.49
C ARG A 115 0.93 8.91 17.47
N VAL A 116 0.97 7.88 16.62
CA VAL A 116 -0.06 6.82 16.60
C VAL A 116 -0.13 6.12 17.95
N GLU A 117 1.01 5.78 18.56
CA GLU A 117 1.09 5.13 19.86
C GLU A 117 0.56 6.02 20.98
N GLN A 118 0.94 7.29 20.97
CA GLN A 118 0.43 8.28 21.94
C GLN A 118 -1.09 8.43 21.86
N ILE A 119 -1.63 8.55 20.64
CA ILE A 119 -3.09 8.65 20.44
C ILE A 119 -3.80 7.36 20.85
N ALA A 120 -3.22 6.18 20.61
CA ALA A 120 -3.79 4.93 21.07
C ALA A 120 -3.83 4.84 22.61
N SER A 121 -2.78 5.32 23.29
CA SER A 121 -2.77 5.43 24.76
C SER A 121 -3.86 6.39 25.25
N THR A 122 -4.04 7.52 24.60
CA THR A 122 -5.15 8.45 24.90
C THR A 122 -6.53 7.77 24.77
N ALA A 123 -6.71 6.89 23.77
CA ALA A 123 -7.94 6.13 23.61
C ALA A 123 -8.17 5.15 24.75
N GLU A 124 -7.11 4.48 25.22
CA GLU A 124 -7.18 3.53 26.34
C GLU A 124 -7.50 4.25 27.66
N GLU A 125 -6.84 5.36 27.94
CA GLU A 125 -7.12 6.19 29.14
C GLU A 125 -8.57 6.67 29.13
N ALA A 126 -9.06 7.16 28.00
CA ALA A 126 -10.44 7.60 27.85
C ALA A 126 -11.44 6.45 28.03
N ALA A 127 -11.12 5.24 27.56
CA ALA A 127 -11.97 4.08 27.75
C ALA A 127 -12.04 3.62 29.21
N VAL A 128 -10.91 3.62 29.91
CA VAL A 128 -10.83 3.31 31.34
C VAL A 128 -11.65 4.32 32.15
N ALA A 129 -11.50 5.61 31.86
CA ALA A 129 -12.27 6.65 32.52
C ALA A 129 -13.79 6.51 32.25
N ALA A 130 -14.18 6.24 31.00
CA ALA A 130 -15.58 6.01 30.64
C ALA A 130 -16.17 4.81 31.41
N ALA A 131 -15.43 3.73 31.56
CA ALA A 131 -15.86 2.56 32.31
C ALA A 131 -16.04 2.87 33.82
N GLY A 132 -15.12 3.62 34.43
CA GLY A 132 -15.21 4.03 35.82
C GLY A 132 -16.44 4.93 36.10
N PHE A 133 -16.69 5.90 35.24
CA PHE A 133 -17.87 6.77 35.36
C PHE A 133 -19.17 6.00 35.07
N ALA A 134 -19.19 5.09 34.11
CA ALA A 134 -20.34 4.27 33.79
C ALA A 134 -20.71 3.32 34.94
N GLN A 135 -19.72 2.79 35.67
CA GLN A 135 -19.94 1.95 36.83
C GLN A 135 -20.68 2.71 37.96
N ARG A 136 -20.33 3.98 38.16
CA ARG A 136 -21.00 4.83 39.17
C ARG A 136 -22.45 5.15 38.79
N LEU A 137 -22.72 5.34 37.50
CA LEU A 137 -24.07 5.56 36.98
C LEU A 137 -24.97 4.31 36.99
N ASN A 138 -24.36 3.15 36.85
CA ASN A 138 -24.97 1.83 36.82
C ASN A 138 -26.23 1.72 35.90
N THR A 139 -26.19 2.40 34.77
CA THR A 139 -27.27 2.35 33.76
C THR A 139 -26.82 1.60 32.50
N ASP A 140 -27.76 0.93 31.80
CA ASP A 140 -27.46 0.21 30.56
C ASP A 140 -26.88 1.15 29.49
N LYS A 141 -27.39 2.37 29.43
CA LYS A 141 -26.94 3.36 28.47
C LYS A 141 -25.49 3.81 28.73
N ALA A 142 -25.13 4.00 30.01
CA ALA A 142 -23.75 4.34 30.39
C ALA A 142 -22.80 3.17 30.12
N ARG A 143 -23.22 1.93 30.42
CA ARG A 143 -22.46 0.71 30.08
C ARG A 143 -22.25 0.57 28.57
N ALA A 144 -23.28 0.83 27.76
CA ALA A 144 -23.18 0.79 26.30
C ALA A 144 -22.18 1.82 25.76
N MET A 145 -22.12 3.03 26.33
CA MET A 145 -21.16 4.05 25.94
C MET A 145 -19.72 3.68 26.35
N ALA A 146 -19.54 3.15 27.56
CA ALA A 146 -18.25 2.66 27.99
C ALA A 146 -17.73 1.51 27.10
N LEU A 147 -18.63 0.60 26.69
CA LEU A 147 -18.28 -0.46 25.74
C LEU A 147 -17.86 0.09 24.37
N ARG A 148 -18.50 1.14 23.87
CA ARG A 148 -18.09 1.82 22.63
C ARG A 148 -16.67 2.41 22.76
N ALA A 149 -16.36 3.04 23.90
CA ALA A 149 -15.02 3.55 24.18
C ALA A 149 -13.97 2.42 24.20
N GLU A 150 -14.29 1.31 24.85
CA GLU A 150 -13.42 0.12 24.91
C GLU A 150 -13.16 -0.46 23.51
N VAL A 151 -14.19 -0.59 22.67
CA VAL A 151 -14.04 -1.05 21.28
C VAL A 151 -13.18 -0.09 20.47
N ALA A 152 -13.33 1.22 20.66
CA ALA A 152 -12.51 2.23 20.01
C ALA A 152 -11.03 2.13 20.44
N ALA A 153 -10.77 1.99 21.73
CA ALA A 153 -9.42 1.82 22.28
C ALA A 153 -8.75 0.54 21.77
N LYS A 154 -9.46 -0.60 21.81
CA LYS A 154 -8.97 -1.86 21.24
C LYS A 154 -8.62 -1.72 19.74
N SER A 155 -9.45 -0.99 18.98
CA SER A 155 -9.18 -0.73 17.56
C SER A 155 -7.95 0.16 17.36
N ALA A 156 -7.76 1.22 18.16
CA ALA A 156 -6.58 2.06 18.13
C ALA A 156 -5.31 1.27 18.50
N ARG A 157 -5.37 0.45 19.56
CA ARG A 157 -4.26 -0.42 19.95
C ARG A 157 -3.93 -1.47 18.90
N LYS A 158 -4.94 -2.02 18.21
CA LYS A 158 -4.73 -2.91 17.08
C LYS A 158 -3.92 -2.23 15.97
N THR A 159 -4.19 -0.95 15.68
CA THR A 159 -3.41 -0.17 14.70
C THR A 159 -1.93 -0.08 15.11
N VAL A 160 -1.63 0.12 16.41
CA VAL A 160 -0.26 0.09 16.92
C VAL A 160 0.35 -1.31 16.80
N GLN A 161 -0.40 -2.35 17.10
CA GLN A 161 0.07 -3.73 16.98
C GLN A 161 0.35 -4.12 15.52
N GLU A 162 -0.40 -3.58 14.58
CA GLU A 162 -0.16 -3.77 13.14
C GLU A 162 1.17 -3.19 12.69
N ARG A 163 1.66 -2.10 13.32
CA ARG A 163 3.05 -1.63 13.16
C ARG A 163 4.08 -2.74 13.44
N ASN A 164 3.81 -3.57 14.43
CA ASN A 164 4.70 -4.66 14.82
C ASN A 164 4.62 -5.87 13.89
N ARG A 165 3.67 -5.88 12.93
CA ARG A 165 3.66 -6.85 11.86
C ARG A 165 4.75 -6.49 10.86
N ALA A 166 5.83 -7.23 10.88
CA ALA A 166 6.91 -7.06 9.94
C ALA A 166 7.00 -8.26 9.00
N TYR A 167 7.18 -7.97 7.74
CA TYR A 167 7.67 -8.94 6.78
C TYR A 167 9.19 -9.00 6.92
N THR A 168 9.72 -10.14 7.37
CA THR A 168 11.15 -10.33 7.59
C THR A 168 11.75 -11.08 6.41
N PHE A 169 12.61 -10.42 5.66
CA PHE A 169 13.30 -10.95 4.49
C PHE A 169 14.77 -11.21 4.82
N HIS A 170 15.22 -12.44 4.61
CA HIS A 170 16.59 -12.83 4.91
C HIS A 170 17.57 -12.60 3.75
N ALA A 171 17.06 -12.39 2.54
CA ALA A 171 17.85 -12.19 1.32
C ALA A 171 18.83 -13.33 0.99
N ASP A 172 18.65 -14.51 1.58
CA ASP A 172 19.40 -15.73 1.31
C ASP A 172 18.45 -16.82 0.80
N PRO A 173 18.84 -17.63 -0.17
CA PRO A 173 20.12 -17.66 -0.91
C PRO A 173 20.24 -16.59 -2.00
N GLY A 174 19.29 -15.69 -2.18
CA GLY A 174 19.36 -14.64 -3.18
C GLY A 174 18.17 -13.71 -3.18
N PHE A 175 18.32 -12.61 -3.90
CA PHE A 175 17.26 -11.65 -4.18
C PHE A 175 17.05 -11.60 -5.70
N SER A 176 15.82 -11.80 -6.13
CA SER A 176 15.41 -11.60 -7.51
C SER A 176 14.40 -10.44 -7.62
N PHE A 177 14.17 -10.00 -8.84
CA PHE A 177 13.14 -8.99 -9.10
C PHE A 177 11.76 -9.40 -8.56
N GLY A 178 11.41 -10.69 -8.67
CA GLY A 178 10.14 -11.20 -8.14
C GLY A 178 10.00 -11.01 -6.64
N GLU A 179 11.09 -11.22 -5.89
CA GLU A 179 11.07 -10.96 -4.45
C GLU A 179 10.89 -9.48 -4.12
N GLY A 180 11.45 -8.58 -4.93
CA GLY A 180 11.23 -7.14 -4.78
C GLY A 180 9.78 -6.76 -4.87
N TRP A 181 9.02 -7.32 -5.81
CA TRP A 181 7.58 -7.09 -5.91
C TRP A 181 6.81 -7.59 -4.70
N TYR A 182 7.23 -8.70 -4.09
CA TYR A 182 6.62 -9.19 -2.85
C TYR A 182 6.90 -8.27 -1.66
N LEU A 183 8.11 -7.70 -1.56
CA LEU A 183 8.43 -6.70 -0.54
C LEU A 183 7.58 -5.44 -0.72
N ALA A 184 7.50 -4.93 -1.94
CA ALA A 184 6.67 -3.77 -2.26
C ALA A 184 5.19 -4.03 -1.96
N ALA A 185 4.66 -5.19 -2.36
CA ALA A 185 3.28 -5.57 -2.09
C ALA A 185 2.99 -5.72 -0.59
N ALA A 186 3.92 -6.28 0.18
CA ALA A 186 3.80 -6.37 1.63
C ALA A 186 3.68 -4.98 2.27
N ALA A 187 4.46 -4.00 1.80
CA ALA A 187 4.40 -2.62 2.28
C ALA A 187 3.14 -1.89 1.80
N LEU A 188 2.86 -1.90 0.49
CA LEU A 188 1.82 -1.07 -0.13
C LEU A 188 0.40 -1.60 0.12
N PHE A 189 0.21 -2.91 0.01
CA PHE A 189 -1.13 -3.52 0.07
C PHE A 189 -1.45 -4.12 1.43
N ALA A 190 -0.47 -4.72 2.11
CA ALA A 190 -0.68 -5.32 3.42
C ALA A 190 -0.32 -4.39 4.59
N GLY A 191 0.27 -3.21 4.32
CA GLY A 191 0.68 -2.24 5.34
C GLY A 191 1.74 -2.78 6.31
N LEU A 192 2.56 -3.74 5.85
CA LEU A 192 3.58 -4.35 6.68
C LEU A 192 4.86 -3.51 6.68
N SER A 193 5.50 -3.38 7.82
CA SER A 193 6.88 -2.91 7.85
C SER A 193 7.82 -4.00 7.34
N ILE A 194 8.89 -3.59 6.66
CA ILE A 194 9.86 -4.49 6.05
C ILE A 194 11.14 -4.52 6.87
N GLN A 195 11.57 -5.69 7.26
CA GLN A 195 12.84 -5.92 7.91
C GLN A 195 13.71 -6.81 7.01
N ILE A 196 14.92 -6.35 6.70
CA ILE A 196 15.88 -7.10 5.88
C ILE A 196 17.03 -7.49 6.79
N ARG A 197 17.40 -8.79 6.79
CA ARG A 197 18.51 -9.31 7.59
C ARG A 197 19.82 -8.64 7.19
N PRO A 198 20.55 -7.99 8.13
CA PRO A 198 21.85 -7.39 7.86
C PRO A 198 22.89 -8.43 7.47
N GLY A 199 23.80 -8.06 6.56
CA GLY A 199 24.89 -8.91 6.12
C GLY A 199 24.48 -10.10 5.26
N ALA A 200 23.22 -10.19 4.84
CA ALA A 200 22.80 -11.16 3.85
C ALA A 200 23.36 -10.81 2.45
N ALA A 201 23.64 -11.82 1.64
CA ALA A 201 24.33 -11.67 0.35
C ALA A 201 23.68 -10.63 -0.60
N HIS A 202 22.37 -10.44 -0.49
CA HIS A 202 21.60 -9.53 -1.35
C HIS A 202 20.84 -8.44 -0.57
N GLU A 203 21.29 -8.09 0.63
CA GLU A 203 20.69 -7.06 1.45
C GLU A 203 20.58 -5.72 0.71
N LEU A 204 21.66 -5.29 0.08
CA LEU A 204 21.72 -4.01 -0.63
C LEU A 204 20.75 -3.95 -1.79
N GLN A 205 20.61 -5.03 -2.56
CA GLN A 205 19.66 -5.10 -3.67
C GLN A 205 18.22 -5.03 -3.19
N ALA A 206 17.87 -5.73 -2.10
CA ALA A 206 16.55 -5.70 -1.51
C ALA A 206 16.20 -4.32 -0.96
N ARG A 207 17.13 -3.68 -0.23
CA ARG A 207 16.94 -2.30 0.26
C ARG A 207 16.77 -1.33 -0.90
N ARG A 208 17.66 -1.45 -1.91
CA ARG A 208 17.63 -0.61 -3.08
C ARG A 208 16.29 -0.68 -3.81
N PHE A 209 15.73 -1.87 -3.98
CA PHE A 209 14.42 -2.04 -4.61
C PHE A 209 13.32 -1.25 -3.91
N LEU A 210 13.33 -1.21 -2.57
CA LEU A 210 12.34 -0.45 -1.79
C LEU A 210 12.58 1.05 -1.86
N LEU A 211 13.85 1.50 -1.85
CA LEU A 211 14.21 2.91 -2.02
C LEU A 211 13.77 3.43 -3.38
N ASP A 212 14.05 2.68 -4.45
CA ASP A 212 13.64 3.04 -5.81
C ASP A 212 12.11 3.10 -5.99
N ALA A 213 11.36 2.42 -5.11
CA ALA A 213 9.90 2.48 -5.02
C ALA A 213 9.38 3.57 -4.08
N GLY A 214 10.23 4.42 -3.50
CA GLY A 214 9.81 5.40 -2.50
C GLY A 214 9.26 4.77 -1.21
N LEU A 215 9.66 3.53 -0.90
CA LEU A 215 9.18 2.75 0.25
C LEU A 215 10.17 2.72 1.42
N GLU A 216 11.06 3.70 1.52
CA GLU A 216 12.00 3.83 2.64
C GLU A 216 11.26 3.86 3.98
N GLY A 217 10.15 4.57 4.05
CA GLY A 217 9.29 4.65 5.22
C GLY A 217 8.71 3.31 5.70
N ALA A 218 8.73 2.28 4.87
CA ALA A 218 8.34 0.92 5.28
C ALA A 218 9.49 0.12 5.91
N LEU A 219 10.76 0.51 5.70
CA LEU A 219 11.91 -0.17 6.27
C LEU A 219 11.98 0.01 7.79
N ARG A 220 12.38 -1.04 8.49
CA ARG A 220 12.59 -1.02 9.95
C ARG A 220 13.89 -1.72 10.31
N PRO A 221 14.52 -1.33 11.43
CA PRO A 221 15.63 -2.06 11.98
C PRO A 221 15.30 -3.54 12.12
N TYR A 222 16.24 -4.37 11.70
CA TYR A 222 16.09 -5.81 11.81
C TYR A 222 16.04 -6.24 13.28
N ARG A 223 15.06 -7.07 13.59
CA ARG A 223 14.98 -7.78 14.87
C ARG A 223 15.05 -9.26 14.58
N PRO A 224 15.95 -10.03 15.27
CA PRO A 224 16.06 -11.46 15.04
C PRO A 224 14.71 -12.17 15.18
N ARG A 225 14.26 -12.77 14.10
CA ARG A 225 13.03 -13.58 14.04
C ARG A 225 13.09 -14.50 12.82
N PRO A 226 12.27 -15.55 12.77
CA PRO A 226 12.16 -16.36 11.56
C PRO A 226 11.81 -15.54 10.32
N ALA A 227 12.35 -15.93 9.16
CA ALA A 227 11.98 -15.31 7.90
C ALA A 227 10.48 -15.49 7.62
N SER A 228 9.87 -14.45 7.09
CA SER A 228 8.51 -14.55 6.55
C SER A 228 8.49 -15.42 5.28
N PRO A 229 7.33 -15.99 4.90
CA PRO A 229 7.21 -16.73 3.65
C PRO A 229 7.72 -15.90 2.47
N LYS A 230 8.62 -16.48 1.67
CA LYS A 230 9.34 -15.74 0.61
C LYS A 230 8.42 -15.27 -0.53
N HIS A 231 7.36 -16.01 -0.80
CA HIS A 231 6.49 -15.79 -1.96
C HIS A 231 5.08 -15.35 -1.56
N LEU A 232 4.89 -14.04 -1.43
CA LEU A 232 3.61 -13.43 -1.09
C LEU A 232 2.75 -13.11 -2.33
N THR A 233 2.71 -14.00 -3.30
CA THR A 233 1.90 -13.84 -4.53
C THR A 233 0.43 -13.60 -4.27
N HIS A 234 -0.10 -14.12 -3.16
CA HIS A 234 -1.49 -13.91 -2.74
C HIS A 234 -1.80 -12.46 -2.41
N ILE A 235 -0.88 -11.71 -1.78
CA ILE A 235 -1.10 -10.29 -1.44
C ILE A 235 -1.34 -9.48 -2.73
N ILE A 236 -0.52 -9.71 -3.76
CA ILE A 236 -0.70 -9.06 -5.07
C ILE A 236 -2.04 -9.47 -5.68
N ALA A 237 -2.32 -10.78 -5.74
CA ALA A 237 -3.55 -11.29 -6.32
C ALA A 237 -4.81 -10.76 -5.59
N GLU A 238 -4.78 -10.67 -4.27
CA GLU A 238 -5.88 -10.13 -3.46
C GLU A 238 -6.10 -8.65 -3.71
N ALA A 239 -5.02 -7.85 -3.76
CA ALA A 239 -5.09 -6.44 -4.06
C ALA A 239 -5.71 -6.18 -5.44
N PHE A 240 -5.29 -6.93 -6.46
CA PHE A 240 -5.81 -6.79 -7.81
C PHE A 240 -7.26 -7.30 -7.96
N ARG A 241 -7.65 -8.36 -7.24
CA ARG A 241 -9.06 -8.82 -7.22
C ARG A 241 -9.98 -7.83 -6.53
N ALA A 242 -9.48 -7.15 -5.50
CA ALA A 242 -10.27 -6.14 -4.79
C ALA A 242 -10.53 -4.90 -5.67
N ASP A 243 -9.49 -4.37 -6.29
CA ASP A 243 -9.56 -3.25 -7.24
C ASP A 243 -8.29 -3.21 -8.09
N ALA A 244 -8.36 -3.78 -9.29
CA ALA A 244 -7.21 -3.87 -10.20
C ALA A 244 -6.69 -2.50 -10.63
N GLN A 245 -7.59 -1.54 -10.88
CA GLN A 245 -7.21 -0.19 -11.29
C GLN A 245 -6.48 0.53 -10.15
N GLN A 246 -7.01 0.49 -8.95
CA GLN A 246 -6.37 1.11 -7.78
C GLN A 246 -5.03 0.43 -7.45
N ALA A 247 -4.93 -0.89 -7.58
CA ALA A 247 -3.68 -1.62 -7.36
C ALA A 247 -2.59 -1.18 -8.37
N GLN A 248 -2.94 -1.06 -9.66
CA GLN A 248 -2.03 -0.55 -10.68
C GLN A 248 -1.62 0.89 -10.40
N VAL A 249 -2.56 1.78 -10.10
CA VAL A 249 -2.27 3.18 -9.74
C VAL A 249 -1.33 3.24 -8.55
N THR A 250 -1.56 2.44 -7.51
CA THR A 250 -0.71 2.41 -6.32
C THR A 250 0.74 2.01 -6.65
N LEU A 251 0.92 0.96 -7.47
CA LEU A 251 2.25 0.53 -7.90
C LEU A 251 2.92 1.56 -8.81
N ARG A 252 2.19 2.11 -9.76
CA ARG A 252 2.70 3.14 -10.68
C ARG A 252 3.16 4.38 -9.91
N THR A 253 2.34 4.90 -9.00
CA THR A 253 2.71 6.04 -8.16
C THR A 253 3.96 5.76 -7.32
N ALA A 254 4.07 4.56 -6.74
CA ALA A 254 5.23 4.19 -5.94
C ALA A 254 6.53 4.11 -6.76
N PHE A 255 6.48 3.51 -7.95
CA PHE A 255 7.68 3.22 -8.74
C PHE A 255 8.00 4.26 -9.81
N LEU A 256 7.01 4.88 -10.44
CA LEU A 256 7.21 5.93 -11.44
C LEU A 256 7.21 7.33 -10.81
N GLY A 257 6.44 7.53 -9.74
CA GLY A 257 6.17 8.85 -9.18
C GLY A 257 5.25 9.67 -10.09
N ASP A 258 5.24 10.97 -9.85
CA ASP A 258 4.45 11.93 -10.66
C ASP A 258 5.28 12.55 -11.80
N GLU A 259 6.59 12.28 -11.82
CA GLU A 259 7.49 12.82 -12.82
C GLU A 259 7.52 11.95 -14.08
N PRO A 260 7.58 12.55 -15.26
CA PRO A 260 7.79 11.81 -16.50
C PRO A 260 9.19 11.19 -16.57
N ALA A 261 9.38 10.26 -17.50
CA ALA A 261 10.73 9.76 -17.81
C ALA A 261 11.70 10.90 -18.13
N SER A 262 12.95 10.77 -17.73
CA SER A 262 13.97 11.78 -17.98
C SER A 262 14.19 12.01 -19.49
N ASP A 263 14.53 13.24 -19.87
CA ASP A 263 14.78 13.58 -21.28
C ASP A 263 15.88 12.71 -21.91
N PRO A 264 17.00 12.37 -21.22
CA PRO A 264 17.99 11.44 -21.78
C PRO A 264 17.41 10.05 -22.05
N LEU A 265 16.54 9.54 -21.18
CA LEU A 265 15.89 8.24 -21.39
C LEU A 265 14.93 8.27 -22.58
N ARG A 266 14.13 9.31 -22.69
CA ARG A 266 13.23 9.50 -23.85
C ARG A 266 14.00 9.58 -25.17
N ALA A 267 15.05 10.40 -25.20
CA ALA A 267 15.89 10.54 -26.39
C ALA A 267 16.53 9.20 -26.79
N TRP A 268 16.98 8.42 -25.80
CA TRP A 268 17.54 7.09 -26.05
C TRP A 268 16.48 6.12 -26.60
N ILE A 269 15.24 6.15 -26.05
CA ILE A 269 14.15 5.32 -26.57
C ILE A 269 13.79 5.73 -28.01
N ASP A 270 13.68 7.03 -28.27
CA ASP A 270 13.38 7.56 -29.60
C ASP A 270 14.44 7.16 -30.64
N ASP A 271 15.73 7.16 -30.26
CA ASP A 271 16.84 6.67 -31.11
C ASP A 271 16.72 5.16 -31.41
N LYS A 272 16.40 4.35 -30.40
CA LYS A 272 16.38 2.89 -30.53
C LYS A 272 15.09 2.34 -31.16
N VAL A 273 13.95 2.98 -30.91
CA VAL A 273 12.61 2.44 -31.24
C VAL A 273 11.85 3.35 -32.19
N GLY A 274 12.27 4.61 -32.31
CA GLY A 274 11.62 5.61 -33.14
C GLY A 274 11.58 5.25 -34.63
N GLY A 275 10.53 5.67 -35.30
CA GLY A 275 10.42 5.60 -36.77
C GLY A 275 9.50 4.50 -37.32
N THR A 276 9.00 3.57 -36.51
CA THR A 276 8.01 2.57 -36.95
C THR A 276 6.65 2.86 -36.33
N PRO A 277 5.59 3.13 -37.12
CA PRO A 277 4.26 3.41 -36.62
C PRO A 277 3.52 2.15 -36.12
N GLU A 278 4.09 0.97 -36.34
CA GLU A 278 3.45 -0.30 -36.02
C GLU A 278 3.40 -0.54 -34.50
N GLN A 279 2.35 -1.21 -34.06
CA GLN A 279 2.24 -1.72 -32.71
C GLN A 279 3.31 -2.79 -32.42
N LYS A 280 3.81 -2.82 -31.22
CA LYS A 280 4.99 -3.61 -30.83
C LYS A 280 4.70 -4.59 -29.71
N VAL A 281 5.44 -5.70 -29.72
CA VAL A 281 5.40 -6.73 -28.67
C VAL A 281 6.81 -7.02 -28.17
N LEU A 282 7.02 -7.01 -26.84
CA LEU A 282 8.31 -7.45 -26.27
C LEU A 282 8.41 -8.98 -26.31
N LEU A 283 9.51 -9.47 -26.85
CA LEU A 283 9.94 -10.86 -26.78
C LEU A 283 11.11 -10.98 -25.78
N TRP A 284 10.82 -11.55 -24.62
CA TRP A 284 11.82 -11.67 -23.57
C TRP A 284 12.79 -12.82 -23.82
N VAL A 285 14.06 -12.52 -23.84
CA VAL A 285 15.18 -13.47 -23.97
C VAL A 285 15.81 -13.70 -22.60
N ARG A 286 15.99 -14.95 -22.25
CA ARG A 286 16.66 -15.37 -21.03
C ARG A 286 17.69 -16.46 -21.35
N THR A 287 18.96 -16.24 -20.96
CA THR A 287 20.10 -17.13 -21.22
C THR A 287 21.00 -17.35 -20.00
N GLY A 288 20.46 -17.15 -18.77
CA GLY A 288 21.27 -17.22 -17.56
C GLY A 288 21.69 -18.65 -17.17
N ASP A 289 22.78 -18.75 -16.41
CA ASP A 289 23.34 -20.03 -15.92
C ASP A 289 22.49 -20.64 -14.80
N HIS A 290 21.72 -19.83 -14.08
CA HIS A 290 20.80 -20.31 -13.05
C HIS A 290 19.46 -20.73 -13.65
N HIS A 291 18.99 -21.92 -13.31
CA HIS A 291 17.74 -22.46 -13.84
C HIS A 291 17.73 -22.55 -15.38
N VAL A 292 18.74 -23.19 -15.95
CA VAL A 292 18.92 -23.34 -17.41
C VAL A 292 17.66 -23.88 -18.11
N GLN A 293 16.87 -24.71 -17.43
CA GLN A 293 15.59 -25.22 -17.94
C GLN A 293 14.55 -24.11 -18.22
N ARG A 294 14.78 -22.89 -17.74
CA ARG A 294 13.94 -21.71 -18.00
C ARG A 294 14.56 -20.80 -19.08
N ASN A 295 15.66 -21.18 -19.70
CA ASN A 295 16.24 -20.39 -20.77
C ASN A 295 15.36 -20.43 -22.01
N THR A 296 15.42 -19.34 -22.77
CA THR A 296 14.75 -19.20 -24.06
C THR A 296 15.32 -20.23 -25.04
N CYS A 297 14.46 -21.02 -25.66
CA CYS A 297 14.81 -21.80 -26.82
C CYS A 297 14.85 -20.89 -28.05
N PHE A 298 15.95 -20.81 -28.75
CA PHE A 298 16.09 -19.90 -29.89
C PHE A 298 15.23 -20.28 -31.10
N ASP A 299 14.93 -21.57 -31.30
CA ASP A 299 13.99 -22.00 -32.32
C ASP A 299 12.54 -21.58 -31.98
N GLU A 300 12.16 -21.68 -30.71
CA GLU A 300 10.88 -21.14 -30.22
C GLU A 300 10.84 -19.61 -30.37
N LEU A 301 11.92 -18.91 -30.02
CA LEU A 301 11.99 -17.45 -30.18
C LEU A 301 11.84 -17.01 -31.63
N ARG A 302 12.42 -17.76 -32.59
CA ARG A 302 12.24 -17.52 -34.02
C ARG A 302 10.78 -17.69 -34.42
N GLN A 303 10.13 -18.79 -34.01
CA GLN A 303 8.71 -19.03 -34.28
C GLN A 303 7.80 -17.94 -33.69
N LEU A 304 8.10 -17.50 -32.47
CA LEU A 304 7.38 -16.40 -31.83
C LEU A 304 7.56 -15.08 -32.60
N SER A 305 8.77 -14.77 -33.02
CA SER A 305 9.08 -13.59 -33.81
C SER A 305 8.34 -13.58 -35.15
N GLU A 306 8.37 -14.71 -35.87
CA GLU A 306 7.63 -14.89 -37.12
C GLU A 306 6.10 -14.76 -36.90
N LEU A 307 5.60 -15.33 -35.79
CA LEU A 307 4.18 -15.21 -35.44
C LEU A 307 3.77 -13.77 -35.18
N VAL A 308 4.58 -13.00 -34.41
CA VAL A 308 4.34 -11.57 -34.17
C VAL A 308 4.31 -10.79 -35.49
N VAL A 309 5.28 -10.99 -36.38
CA VAL A 309 5.33 -10.33 -37.69
C VAL A 309 4.14 -10.71 -38.56
N ASN A 310 3.77 -11.98 -38.60
CA ASN A 310 2.63 -12.50 -39.38
C ASN A 310 1.27 -11.98 -38.89
N THR A 311 1.19 -11.50 -37.64
CA THR A 311 0.02 -10.80 -37.13
C THR A 311 0.05 -9.28 -37.37
N GLY A 312 1.05 -8.76 -38.07
CA GLY A 312 1.17 -7.32 -38.37
C GLY A 312 1.72 -6.49 -37.20
N LEU A 313 2.33 -7.14 -36.22
CA LEU A 313 3.01 -6.49 -35.08
C LEU A 313 4.52 -6.52 -35.29
N SER A 314 5.23 -5.59 -34.64
CA SER A 314 6.70 -5.53 -34.66
C SER A 314 7.30 -6.12 -33.39
N PRO A 315 8.21 -7.12 -33.45
CA PRO A 315 8.88 -7.62 -32.27
C PRO A 315 9.98 -6.67 -31.77
N ILE A 316 10.03 -6.50 -30.44
CA ILE A 316 11.17 -5.92 -29.72
C ILE A 316 11.83 -7.03 -28.93
N PHE A 317 13.06 -7.36 -29.25
CA PHE A 317 13.85 -8.31 -28.47
C PHE A 317 14.36 -7.63 -27.21
N PHE A 318 14.20 -8.28 -26.06
CA PHE A 318 14.47 -7.69 -24.77
C PHE A 318 15.05 -8.70 -23.75
N GLY A 319 15.86 -8.27 -22.80
CA GLY A 319 16.43 -9.11 -21.76
C GLY A 319 17.90 -9.46 -22.02
N ASP A 320 18.24 -10.76 -21.97
CA ASP A 320 19.60 -11.24 -22.21
C ASP A 320 19.95 -11.20 -23.72
N ASN A 321 21.22 -11.45 -24.02
CA ASN A 321 21.70 -11.38 -25.41
C ASN A 321 20.98 -12.36 -26.34
N VAL A 322 20.71 -11.89 -27.55
CA VAL A 322 20.17 -12.71 -28.63
C VAL A 322 21.16 -12.74 -29.81
N PRO A 323 21.39 -13.91 -30.44
CA PRO A 323 22.18 -13.99 -31.67
C PRO A 323 21.61 -13.06 -32.75
N ARG A 324 22.50 -12.32 -33.44
CA ARG A 324 22.09 -11.31 -34.41
C ARG A 324 21.26 -11.87 -35.58
N GLU A 325 21.55 -13.11 -35.97
CA GLU A 325 20.83 -13.84 -37.00
C GLU A 325 19.37 -14.19 -36.67
N LEU A 326 18.99 -14.10 -35.39
CA LEU A 326 17.63 -14.32 -34.93
C LEU A 326 16.80 -13.03 -34.89
N VAL A 327 17.41 -11.89 -35.08
CA VAL A 327 16.74 -10.59 -35.12
C VAL A 327 16.36 -10.27 -36.55
N PRO A 328 15.05 -10.29 -36.93
CA PRO A 328 14.63 -9.99 -38.28
C PRO A 328 15.03 -8.58 -38.71
N PRO A 329 15.26 -8.34 -40.01
CA PRO A 329 15.48 -6.99 -40.52
C PRO A 329 14.31 -6.05 -40.13
N GLY A 330 14.65 -4.90 -39.58
CA GLY A 330 13.65 -3.91 -39.09
C GLY A 330 13.09 -4.16 -37.69
N ALA A 331 13.36 -5.30 -37.07
CA ALA A 331 13.00 -5.52 -35.68
C ALA A 331 13.92 -4.74 -34.72
N VAL A 332 13.34 -4.28 -33.62
CA VAL A 332 14.08 -3.54 -32.58
C VAL A 332 14.81 -4.53 -31.65
N ASN A 333 16.07 -4.27 -31.39
CA ASN A 333 16.86 -5.06 -30.45
C ASN A 333 17.29 -4.22 -29.24
N LEU A 334 16.63 -4.44 -28.11
CA LEU A 334 16.93 -3.84 -26.80
C LEU A 334 17.55 -4.86 -25.83
N THR A 335 18.03 -6.01 -26.32
CA THR A 335 18.75 -6.96 -25.47
C THR A 335 19.99 -6.30 -24.86
N LEU A 336 20.28 -6.65 -23.59
CA LEU A 336 21.36 -6.08 -22.81
C LEU A 336 21.27 -4.56 -22.53
N CYS A 337 20.13 -3.91 -22.83
CA CYS A 337 19.94 -2.48 -22.55
C CYS A 337 20.19 -2.13 -21.07
N TRP A 338 20.04 -3.08 -20.16
CA TRP A 338 20.36 -2.89 -18.74
C TRP A 338 21.82 -2.56 -18.45
N LYS A 339 22.71 -2.76 -19.42
CA LYS A 339 24.13 -2.39 -19.32
C LYS A 339 24.39 -0.92 -19.68
N GLU A 340 23.42 -0.25 -20.28
CA GLU A 340 23.53 1.17 -20.62
C GLU A 340 23.59 2.03 -19.35
N PRO A 341 24.36 3.12 -19.33
CA PRO A 341 24.51 4.00 -18.18
C PRO A 341 23.17 4.53 -17.61
N LEU A 342 22.18 4.72 -18.47
CA LEU A 342 20.84 5.17 -18.11
C LEU A 342 20.09 4.21 -17.16
N PHE A 343 20.46 2.93 -17.17
CA PHE A 343 19.85 1.89 -16.33
C PHE A 343 20.78 1.43 -15.21
N GLN A 344 21.82 2.22 -14.91
CA GLN A 344 22.75 1.98 -13.81
C GLN A 344 22.59 3.05 -12.73
N GLY A 345 23.04 2.77 -11.52
CA GLY A 345 23.06 3.76 -10.44
C GLY A 345 21.77 3.82 -9.60
N PRO A 346 21.56 4.95 -8.93
CA PRO A 346 20.54 5.05 -7.87
C PRO A 346 19.12 4.81 -8.30
N GLU A 347 18.68 5.27 -9.41
CA GLU A 347 17.27 5.20 -9.84
C GLU A 347 17.03 4.17 -10.95
N MET A 348 17.89 3.16 -11.01
CA MET A 348 17.82 2.21 -12.11
C MET A 348 16.46 1.52 -12.27
N ARG A 349 15.75 1.24 -11.17
CA ARG A 349 14.41 0.62 -11.24
C ARG A 349 13.39 1.55 -11.82
N ARG A 350 13.41 2.81 -11.41
CA ARG A 350 12.53 3.83 -11.95
C ARG A 350 12.78 4.00 -13.45
N ALA A 351 14.03 4.11 -13.87
CA ALA A 351 14.40 4.19 -15.29
C ALA A 351 13.93 2.97 -16.09
N GLN A 352 14.11 1.74 -15.53
CA GLN A 352 13.64 0.51 -16.17
C GLN A 352 12.14 0.48 -16.35
N LEU A 353 11.37 0.95 -15.37
CA LEU A 353 9.91 0.95 -15.44
C LEU A 353 9.39 2.09 -16.32
N HIS A 354 10.04 3.25 -16.30
CA HIS A 354 9.77 4.32 -17.25
C HIS A 354 10.00 3.91 -18.70
N LEU A 355 11.01 3.06 -18.98
CA LEU A 355 11.22 2.50 -20.32
C LEU A 355 9.94 1.79 -20.83
N PHE A 356 9.37 0.89 -20.04
CA PHE A 356 8.15 0.17 -20.44
C PHE A 356 6.95 1.09 -20.59
N GLU A 357 6.85 2.10 -19.72
CA GLU A 357 5.77 3.09 -19.80
C GLU A 357 5.88 3.96 -21.05
N GLU A 358 7.06 4.46 -21.39
CA GLU A 358 7.31 5.23 -22.60
C GLU A 358 7.05 4.38 -23.86
N LEU A 359 7.53 3.13 -23.87
CA LEU A 359 7.24 2.21 -24.97
C LEU A 359 5.75 2.00 -25.15
N ARG A 360 4.99 1.86 -24.07
CA ARG A 360 3.54 1.67 -24.11
C ARG A 360 2.81 2.93 -24.56
N CYS A 361 3.15 4.09 -24.01
CA CYS A 361 2.41 5.33 -24.23
C CYS A 361 2.78 6.02 -25.56
N ARG A 362 4.04 5.91 -26.00
CA ARG A 362 4.55 6.68 -27.15
C ARG A 362 4.96 5.83 -28.34
N HIS A 363 5.29 4.56 -28.14
CA HIS A 363 5.86 3.71 -29.18
C HIS A 363 4.99 2.49 -29.50
N GLY A 364 3.74 2.47 -29.05
CA GLY A 364 2.77 1.46 -29.42
C GLY A 364 3.06 0.06 -28.88
N LEU A 365 3.72 -0.06 -27.71
CA LEU A 365 3.89 -1.35 -27.06
C LEU A 365 2.54 -1.85 -26.52
N VAL A 366 2.06 -2.99 -27.03
CA VAL A 366 0.75 -3.56 -26.69
C VAL A 366 0.82 -4.77 -25.75
N GLY A 367 1.97 -5.40 -25.62
CA GLY A 367 2.12 -6.56 -24.74
C GLY A 367 3.53 -7.13 -24.69
N GLN A 368 3.70 -8.16 -23.88
CA GLN A 368 4.97 -8.89 -23.73
C GLN A 368 4.77 -10.40 -23.69
N ILE A 369 5.71 -11.13 -24.27
CA ILE A 369 5.73 -12.58 -24.30
C ILE A 369 7.11 -13.05 -23.83
N GLY A 370 7.18 -14.06 -22.98
CA GLY A 370 8.46 -14.63 -22.58
C GLY A 370 8.34 -15.83 -21.65
N VAL A 371 9.47 -16.51 -21.52
CA VAL A 371 9.62 -17.60 -20.56
C VAL A 371 9.72 -17.06 -19.14
N THR A 372 9.60 -17.94 -18.16
CA THR A 372 9.62 -17.66 -16.71
C THR A 372 10.80 -16.75 -16.30
N THR A 373 10.61 -15.45 -16.35
CA THR A 373 11.56 -14.46 -15.87
C THR A 373 10.88 -13.38 -15.02
N ALA A 374 11.47 -13.07 -13.88
CA ALA A 374 10.94 -12.05 -12.97
C ALA A 374 10.98 -10.62 -13.55
N GLY A 375 11.73 -10.40 -14.63
CA GLY A 375 11.74 -9.11 -15.34
C GLY A 375 10.39 -8.73 -15.93
N MET A 376 9.56 -9.70 -16.29
CA MET A 376 8.22 -9.48 -16.83
C MET A 376 7.20 -9.04 -15.78
N ASP A 377 7.46 -9.29 -14.50
CA ASP A 377 6.48 -9.05 -13.42
C ASP A 377 6.16 -7.55 -13.28
N GLY A 378 7.16 -6.69 -13.34
CA GLY A 378 6.98 -5.25 -13.22
C GLY A 378 6.05 -4.66 -14.28
N PRO A 379 6.37 -4.80 -15.58
CA PRO A 379 5.48 -4.33 -16.65
C PRO A 379 4.07 -4.92 -16.56
N ALA A 380 3.93 -6.22 -16.23
CA ALA A 380 2.64 -6.86 -16.06
C ALA A 380 1.80 -6.21 -14.93
N LEU A 381 2.40 -6.01 -13.77
CA LEU A 381 1.73 -5.37 -12.62
C LEU A 381 1.39 -3.89 -12.89
N MET A 382 2.10 -3.24 -13.81
CA MET A 382 1.82 -1.88 -14.27
C MET A 382 0.83 -1.81 -15.43
N GLY A 383 0.27 -2.94 -15.85
CA GLY A 383 -0.82 -3.00 -16.82
C GLY A 383 -0.40 -3.32 -18.25
N LEU A 384 0.82 -3.83 -18.48
CA LEU A 384 1.21 -4.35 -19.78
C LEU A 384 0.68 -5.79 -19.95
N PRO A 385 -0.15 -6.07 -20.95
CA PRO A 385 -0.62 -7.42 -21.24
C PRO A 385 0.55 -8.40 -21.38
N THR A 386 0.43 -9.57 -20.75
CA THR A 386 1.57 -10.48 -20.55
C THR A 386 1.18 -11.93 -20.83
N LEU A 387 1.87 -12.56 -21.77
CA LEU A 387 1.85 -14.01 -21.96
C LEU A 387 3.10 -14.63 -21.32
N TYR A 388 2.87 -15.43 -20.31
CA TYR A 388 3.92 -16.07 -19.52
C TYR A 388 4.06 -17.53 -19.93
N LEU A 389 5.14 -17.87 -20.64
CA LEU A 389 5.35 -19.21 -21.18
C LEU A 389 5.97 -20.13 -20.12
N THR A 390 5.31 -21.25 -19.84
CA THR A 390 5.75 -22.25 -18.88
C THR A 390 5.84 -23.62 -19.52
N ARG A 391 6.64 -24.53 -18.96
CA ARG A 391 6.65 -25.95 -19.36
C ARG A 391 5.50 -26.73 -18.71
N GLU A 392 5.19 -26.34 -17.50
CA GLU A 392 4.14 -26.90 -16.66
C GLU A 392 3.51 -25.80 -15.83
N HIS A 393 2.31 -25.99 -15.37
CA HIS A 393 1.57 -24.99 -14.62
C HIS A 393 2.35 -24.47 -13.40
N ASN A 394 2.52 -23.16 -13.31
CA ASN A 394 3.20 -22.50 -12.21
C ASN A 394 2.20 -22.07 -11.12
N VAL A 395 2.02 -22.90 -10.11
CA VAL A 395 1.08 -22.69 -9.00
C VAL A 395 1.27 -21.33 -8.30
N ARG A 396 2.48 -20.81 -8.26
CA ARG A 396 2.80 -19.53 -7.63
C ARG A 396 2.28 -18.36 -8.45
N LEU A 397 2.59 -18.30 -9.73
CA LEU A 397 2.19 -17.24 -10.65
C LEU A 397 0.76 -17.42 -11.15
N GLY A 398 0.27 -18.64 -11.20
CA GLY A 398 -1.12 -18.96 -11.53
C GLY A 398 -2.15 -18.21 -10.65
N LYS A 399 -1.76 -17.76 -9.44
CA LYS A 399 -2.61 -16.90 -8.61
C LYS A 399 -2.87 -15.51 -9.21
N TRP A 400 -2.00 -15.04 -10.11
CA TRP A 400 -2.16 -13.76 -10.82
C TRP A 400 -3.06 -13.87 -12.05
N VAL A 401 -3.17 -15.08 -12.63
CA VAL A 401 -4.09 -15.32 -13.74
C VAL A 401 -5.53 -15.05 -13.29
N GLY A 402 -6.24 -14.21 -14.03
CA GLY A 402 -7.58 -13.76 -13.67
C GLY A 402 -7.65 -12.71 -12.54
N ALA A 403 -6.53 -12.40 -11.89
CA ALA A 403 -6.43 -11.31 -10.91
C ALA A 403 -5.76 -10.07 -11.53
N VAL A 404 -4.57 -10.22 -12.10
CA VAL A 404 -3.87 -9.14 -12.80
C VAL A 404 -4.42 -9.04 -14.23
N PRO A 405 -4.96 -7.87 -14.65
CA PRO A 405 -5.53 -7.71 -15.98
C PRO A 405 -4.52 -8.01 -17.09
N GLY A 406 -4.93 -8.79 -18.08
CA GLY A 406 -4.07 -9.16 -19.22
C GLY A 406 -2.94 -10.15 -18.89
N TYR A 407 -2.86 -10.65 -17.65
CA TYR A 407 -1.85 -11.66 -17.27
C TYR A 407 -2.36 -13.07 -17.56
N GLN A 408 -1.68 -13.78 -18.47
CA GLN A 408 -2.02 -15.14 -18.90
C GLN A 408 -0.81 -16.05 -18.80
N GLU A 409 -1.04 -17.26 -18.30
CA GLU A 409 -0.06 -18.34 -18.36
C GLU A 409 -0.38 -19.24 -19.57
N VAL A 410 0.63 -19.49 -20.39
CA VAL A 410 0.53 -20.40 -21.54
C VAL A 410 1.50 -21.55 -21.31
N VAL A 411 0.93 -22.74 -21.04
CA VAL A 411 1.71 -23.96 -20.94
C VAL A 411 2.08 -24.42 -22.35
N ARG A 412 3.36 -24.76 -22.55
CA ARG A 412 3.92 -25.13 -23.85
C ARG A 412 3.53 -26.58 -24.24
N GLU A 413 2.23 -26.80 -24.40
CA GLU A 413 1.64 -28.05 -24.92
C GLU A 413 1.40 -27.93 -26.43
N PRO A 414 1.16 -29.03 -27.15
CA PRO A 414 0.82 -28.96 -28.57
C PRO A 414 -0.32 -27.98 -28.83
N GLY A 415 -0.11 -27.03 -29.77
CA GLY A 415 -1.10 -26.00 -30.09
C GLY A 415 -0.97 -24.68 -29.34
N TYR A 416 -0.02 -24.53 -28.40
CA TYR A 416 0.16 -23.29 -27.62
C TYR A 416 0.43 -22.04 -28.50
N LEU A 417 1.04 -22.19 -29.67
CA LEU A 417 1.27 -21.10 -30.62
C LEU A 417 -0.04 -20.50 -31.17
N GLU A 418 -1.10 -21.30 -31.26
CA GLU A 418 -2.41 -20.82 -31.67
C GLU A 418 -3.07 -19.96 -30.60
N ILE A 419 -2.86 -20.29 -29.32
CA ILE A 419 -3.28 -19.46 -28.18
C ILE A 419 -2.58 -18.11 -28.25
N ILE A 420 -1.27 -18.12 -28.51
CA ILE A 420 -0.48 -16.89 -28.65
C ILE A 420 -1.00 -16.06 -29.85
N ARG A 421 -1.22 -16.69 -31.01
CA ARG A 421 -1.74 -16.02 -32.20
C ARG A 421 -3.08 -15.31 -31.90
N THR A 422 -4.00 -16.04 -31.28
CA THR A 422 -5.31 -15.48 -30.90
C THR A 422 -5.15 -14.27 -29.97
N THR A 423 -4.26 -14.37 -28.99
CA THR A 423 -4.01 -13.26 -28.06
C THR A 423 -3.35 -12.06 -28.74
N LEU A 424 -2.41 -12.28 -29.67
CA LEU A 424 -1.81 -11.19 -30.46
C LEU A 424 -2.85 -10.43 -31.27
N HIS A 425 -3.81 -11.12 -31.90
CA HIS A 425 -4.93 -10.44 -32.57
C HIS A 425 -5.82 -9.63 -31.62
N GLN A 426 -6.03 -10.11 -30.38
CA GLN A 426 -6.76 -9.34 -29.37
C GLN A 426 -6.01 -8.06 -28.96
N TRP A 427 -4.69 -8.08 -28.92
CA TRP A 427 -3.88 -6.92 -28.56
C TRP A 427 -3.86 -5.82 -29.62
N GLN A 428 -4.24 -6.14 -30.86
CA GLN A 428 -4.34 -5.17 -31.96
C GLN A 428 -5.65 -4.36 -31.93
N GLN A 429 -6.67 -4.83 -31.22
CA GLN A 429 -7.98 -4.18 -31.11
C GLN A 429 -7.96 -3.09 -30.02
#